data_accd6931d5040dad3005c518b486adc4
#
_entry.id   accd6931d5040dad3005c518b486adc4
#
_cell.length_a   1.000
_cell.length_b   1.000
_cell.length_c   1.000
_cell.angle_alpha   90.00
_cell.angle_beta   90.00
_cell.angle_gamma   90.00
#
_symmetry.space_group_name_H-M   'P 1'
#
loop_
_entity.id
_entity.type
_entity.pdbx_description
1 polymer ?
#
loop_
_entity_poly.entity_id
_entity_poly.type
_entity_poly.pdbx_seq_one_letter_code
_entity_poly.pdbx_strand_id
1 'polypeptide(L)'
;MQHSPVKNIMVRFLLLILTAAVAAFLVSCSSSNQTAYRPDLDSVEVLHASASKAMVVSAHPIASGTGVRILRSGGNAADAAIGAVAALNVVEPHASGLGGGGFVLYYDMKRDSFVVIDYRERAPANVVRAQYYQAADTLHRVRQHGATAIGTPGAPAGWQALYDRFATKPLAELLEPAATVADTGFDLTEKQCEIIVDHLPDILPDSAISATFLADGLPPTAGYRVRQSVLSSTLRRLGASSFTRIYSPPFADDIVNAVTARGGVLSTEDLASYRVQIRAPLRGWYRGYEIITLPPPSVGGTALLETLKFAERFQVHALPYLSAEYVHRLAQASRQALKDVTTWISDPDYDEQPVSKILSDAWISEASETMSKAGVPETIRPWDANRAFKPGNTTHLVVIDSVGNLVSLTQSINDFYGAGVMAPASGILLNNHMGDFSGDSTRNNSIKPLHRPVSNMAATIVRKDGKPVLVIGSPGGPRIASTVAQVILAVLDGRLRLDEAIKAPRFFPLNSTLMVETRMPQPTLDGLEKLGWKIELNGSINNYFGGVHAVQIDPQTHRLFGAADPRRDGAPVGY
;
A
#
# COMPACT_ATOMS: atom_id res chain seq x y z
N MET A 1 0.62 -35.13 63.25
CA MET A 1 -0.31 -34.42 62.34
C MET A 1 -0.30 -35.23 61.02
N GLN A 2 -1.36 -36.01 60.84
CA GLN A 2 -1.48 -36.96 59.74
C GLN A 2 -1.99 -36.21 58.49
N HIS A 3 -1.21 -36.21 57.44
CA HIS A 3 -1.69 -35.75 56.12
C HIS A 3 -2.49 -36.86 55.43
N SER A 4 -3.78 -36.57 55.18
CA SER A 4 -4.74 -37.46 54.57
C SER A 4 -4.36 -37.79 53.12
N PRO A 5 -4.33 -39.08 52.73
CA PRO A 5 -3.98 -39.51 51.37
C PRO A 5 -5.08 -39.20 50.30
N VAL A 6 -6.25 -38.71 50.72
CA VAL A 6 -7.39 -38.48 49.82
C VAL A 6 -7.20 -37.24 48.89
N LYS A 7 -6.48 -36.21 49.34
CA LYS A 7 -6.24 -35.01 48.51
C LYS A 7 -5.33 -35.28 47.27
N ASN A 8 -4.38 -36.20 47.40
CA ASN A 8 -3.48 -36.54 46.30
C ASN A 8 -4.12 -37.37 45.18
N ILE A 9 -5.17 -38.15 45.53
CA ILE A 9 -5.91 -38.96 44.54
C ILE A 9 -6.84 -38.06 43.71
N MET A 10 -7.47 -37.06 44.35
CA MET A 10 -8.40 -36.15 43.68
C MET A 10 -7.68 -35.21 42.67
N VAL A 11 -6.46 -34.72 43.03
CA VAL A 11 -5.65 -33.88 42.11
C VAL A 11 -5.13 -34.70 40.93
N ARG A 12 -4.75 -35.96 41.12
CA ARG A 12 -4.36 -36.86 40.01
C ARG A 12 -5.50 -37.23 39.09
N PHE A 13 -6.71 -37.38 39.61
CA PHE A 13 -7.93 -37.64 38.81
C PHE A 13 -8.35 -36.39 38.01
N LEU A 14 -8.26 -35.19 38.58
CA LEU A 14 -8.52 -33.94 37.85
C LEU A 14 -7.49 -33.69 36.72
N LEU A 15 -6.19 -33.95 36.95
CA LEU A 15 -5.17 -33.86 35.92
C LEU A 15 -5.36 -34.89 34.79
N LEU A 16 -5.80 -36.11 35.08
CA LEU A 16 -6.10 -37.14 34.06
C LEU A 16 -7.33 -36.79 33.25
N ILE A 17 -8.38 -36.18 33.84
CA ILE A 17 -9.57 -35.73 33.14
C ILE A 17 -9.22 -34.51 32.26
N LEU A 18 -8.36 -33.58 32.71
CA LEU A 18 -7.91 -32.45 31.91
C LEU A 18 -7.06 -32.87 30.72
N THR A 19 -6.17 -33.85 30.88
CA THR A 19 -5.35 -34.39 29.79
C THR A 19 -6.19 -35.22 28.78
N ALA A 20 -7.21 -35.94 29.24
CA ALA A 20 -8.13 -36.64 28.37
C ALA A 20 -9.06 -35.69 27.60
N ALA A 21 -9.49 -34.58 28.21
CA ALA A 21 -10.31 -33.56 27.55
C ALA A 21 -9.50 -32.78 26.50
N VAL A 22 -8.22 -32.46 26.75
CA VAL A 22 -7.34 -31.83 25.77
C VAL A 22 -7.01 -32.79 24.62
N ALA A 23 -6.81 -34.10 24.88
CA ALA A 23 -6.61 -35.11 23.84
C ALA A 23 -7.86 -35.35 22.99
N ALA A 24 -9.07 -35.30 23.59
CA ALA A 24 -10.35 -35.44 22.87
C ALA A 24 -10.67 -34.20 22.02
N PHE A 25 -10.23 -33.00 22.42
CA PHE A 25 -10.38 -31.79 21.64
C PHE A 25 -9.44 -31.75 20.41
N LEU A 26 -8.30 -32.42 20.47
CA LEU A 26 -7.36 -32.53 19.35
C LEU A 26 -7.75 -33.58 18.30
N VAL A 27 -8.73 -34.45 18.58
CA VAL A 27 -9.18 -35.53 17.65
C VAL A 27 -10.51 -35.20 17.00
N SER A 28 -11.26 -34.18 17.44
CA SER A 28 -12.61 -33.86 16.94
C SER A 28 -12.67 -32.74 15.88
N CYS A 29 -11.53 -32.28 15.36
CA CYS A 29 -11.50 -31.47 14.13
C CYS A 29 -11.44 -32.39 12.91
N SER A 30 -12.50 -33.18 12.66
CA SER A 30 -12.69 -33.74 11.34
C SER A 30 -13.09 -32.62 10.39
N SER A 31 -12.14 -32.23 9.58
CA SER A 31 -12.26 -31.32 8.44
C SER A 31 -13.48 -31.65 7.59
N SER A 32 -14.49 -30.78 7.61
CA SER A 32 -15.40 -30.70 6.47
C SER A 32 -14.55 -30.30 5.26
N ASN A 33 -14.35 -31.20 4.32
CA ASN A 33 -13.72 -30.96 3.03
C ASN A 33 -14.56 -29.97 2.19
N GLN A 34 -14.60 -28.71 2.60
CA GLN A 34 -14.91 -27.64 1.69
C GLN A 34 -13.58 -27.25 1.05
N THR A 35 -13.38 -27.63 -0.20
CA THR A 35 -12.24 -27.28 -1.02
C THR A 35 -12.09 -25.76 -1.00
N ALA A 36 -11.04 -25.28 -0.28
CA ALA A 36 -10.63 -23.91 -0.36
C ALA A 36 -10.37 -23.57 -1.83
N TYR A 37 -10.82 -22.37 -2.27
CA TYR A 37 -10.42 -21.83 -3.54
C TYR A 37 -8.88 -21.78 -3.60
N ARG A 38 -8.29 -22.65 -4.40
CA ARG A 38 -6.88 -22.59 -4.76
C ARG A 38 -6.80 -22.05 -6.18
N PRO A 39 -6.19 -20.87 -6.41
CA PRO A 39 -5.86 -20.47 -7.76
C PRO A 39 -5.00 -21.57 -8.37
N ASP A 40 -5.18 -21.80 -9.67
CA ASP A 40 -4.26 -22.66 -10.45
C ASP A 40 -2.92 -21.94 -10.54
N LEU A 41 -2.07 -22.19 -9.55
CA LEU A 41 -0.75 -21.57 -9.38
C LEU A 41 0.36 -22.55 -9.77
N ASP A 42 0.05 -23.56 -10.58
CA ASP A 42 1.06 -24.49 -11.08
C ASP A 42 2.21 -23.68 -11.72
N SER A 43 3.35 -23.62 -11.06
CA SER A 43 4.58 -22.93 -11.45
C SER A 43 4.87 -21.54 -10.89
N VAL A 44 4.35 -21.14 -9.73
CA VAL A 44 4.71 -19.84 -9.14
C VAL A 44 6.00 -19.93 -8.33
N GLU A 45 7.09 -19.37 -8.86
CA GLU A 45 8.21 -18.95 -8.02
C GLU A 45 7.76 -17.74 -7.20
N VAL A 46 7.76 -17.85 -5.88
CA VAL A 46 7.13 -16.91 -4.94
C VAL A 46 7.67 -15.47 -5.04
N LEU A 47 8.84 -15.26 -5.60
CA LEU A 47 9.49 -13.95 -5.67
C LEU A 47 9.69 -13.43 -7.10
N HIS A 48 9.82 -14.30 -8.10
CA HIS A 48 9.98 -13.90 -9.49
C HIS A 48 9.36 -14.92 -10.46
N ALA A 49 8.89 -14.43 -11.58
CA ALA A 49 8.37 -15.25 -12.69
C ALA A 49 8.69 -14.61 -14.03
N SER A 50 8.75 -15.42 -15.09
CA SER A 50 8.84 -14.91 -16.46
C SER A 50 7.62 -15.33 -17.27
N ALA A 51 7.19 -14.47 -18.19
CA ALA A 51 6.08 -14.71 -19.08
C ALA A 51 6.33 -14.12 -20.47
N SER A 52 5.56 -14.58 -21.47
CA SER A 52 5.70 -14.12 -22.86
C SER A 52 4.50 -13.28 -23.34
N LYS A 53 3.38 -13.31 -22.62
CA LYS A 53 2.14 -12.65 -23.05
C LYS A 53 1.60 -11.65 -22.04
N ALA A 54 1.46 -12.06 -20.79
CA ALA A 54 0.79 -11.25 -19.78
C ALA A 54 1.32 -11.56 -18.38
N MET A 55 1.23 -10.57 -17.47
CA MET A 55 1.74 -10.70 -16.12
C MET A 55 0.89 -9.87 -15.14
N VAL A 56 0.65 -10.43 -13.97
CA VAL A 56 0.10 -9.73 -12.80
C VAL A 56 1.02 -9.94 -11.61
N VAL A 57 1.40 -8.85 -10.96
CA VAL A 57 2.19 -8.88 -9.71
C VAL A 57 1.44 -8.09 -8.65
N SER A 58 1.13 -8.70 -7.53
CA SER A 58 0.41 -8.06 -6.43
C SER A 58 0.88 -8.57 -5.06
N ALA A 59 0.37 -7.97 -3.99
CA ALA A 59 0.75 -8.29 -2.62
C ALA A 59 0.23 -9.66 -2.11
N HIS A 60 -0.56 -10.39 -2.93
CA HIS A 60 -1.08 -11.70 -2.53
C HIS A 60 -1.27 -12.63 -3.74
N PRO A 61 -0.87 -13.93 -3.65
CA PRO A 61 -0.95 -14.87 -4.77
C PRO A 61 -2.37 -15.08 -5.30
N ILE A 62 -3.39 -15.07 -4.44
CA ILE A 62 -4.80 -15.18 -4.85
C ILE A 62 -5.21 -14.02 -5.75
N ALA A 63 -4.75 -12.80 -5.46
CA ALA A 63 -5.06 -11.63 -6.28
C ALA A 63 -4.35 -11.67 -7.63
N SER A 64 -3.06 -12.00 -7.65
CA SER A 64 -2.31 -12.17 -8.91
C SER A 64 -2.91 -13.29 -9.77
N GLY A 65 -3.25 -14.44 -9.17
CA GLY A 65 -3.92 -15.55 -9.86
C GLY A 65 -5.30 -15.17 -10.39
N THR A 66 -6.07 -14.35 -9.67
CA THR A 66 -7.37 -13.84 -10.12
C THR A 66 -7.18 -12.96 -11.37
N GLY A 67 -6.25 -12.01 -11.34
CA GLY A 67 -5.96 -11.15 -12.49
C GLY A 67 -5.53 -11.96 -13.73
N VAL A 68 -4.63 -12.94 -13.57
CA VAL A 68 -4.17 -13.78 -14.68
C VAL A 68 -5.29 -14.64 -15.25
N ARG A 69 -6.20 -15.17 -14.45
CA ARG A 69 -7.38 -15.91 -14.97
C ARG A 69 -8.26 -15.03 -15.84
N ILE A 70 -8.48 -13.78 -15.43
CA ILE A 70 -9.24 -12.80 -16.20
C ILE A 70 -8.52 -12.52 -17.54
N LEU A 71 -7.19 -12.34 -17.54
CA LEU A 71 -6.41 -12.16 -18.77
C LEU A 71 -6.51 -13.38 -19.70
N ARG A 72 -6.39 -14.61 -19.16
CA ARG A 72 -6.53 -15.86 -19.91
C ARG A 72 -7.94 -16.06 -20.50
N SER A 73 -8.97 -15.52 -19.85
CA SER A 73 -10.35 -15.53 -20.38
C SER A 73 -10.63 -14.43 -21.42
N GLY A 74 -9.60 -13.69 -21.87
CA GLY A 74 -9.70 -12.64 -22.87
C GLY A 74 -10.00 -11.26 -22.33
N GLY A 75 -9.91 -11.04 -21.01
CA GLY A 75 -9.93 -9.71 -20.42
C GLY A 75 -8.64 -8.93 -20.71
N ASN A 76 -8.70 -7.61 -20.60
CA ASN A 76 -7.56 -6.72 -20.76
C ASN A 76 -6.93 -6.33 -19.41
N ALA A 77 -5.94 -5.43 -19.42
CA ALA A 77 -5.24 -5.00 -18.20
C ALA A 77 -6.17 -4.33 -17.16
N ALA A 78 -7.19 -3.58 -17.60
CA ALA A 78 -8.16 -2.98 -16.70
C ALA A 78 -9.08 -4.02 -16.05
N ASP A 79 -9.58 -4.99 -16.83
CA ASP A 79 -10.37 -6.10 -16.32
C ASP A 79 -9.62 -6.87 -15.24
N ALA A 80 -8.36 -7.23 -15.52
CA ALA A 80 -7.51 -7.96 -14.61
C ALA A 80 -7.17 -7.15 -13.34
N ALA A 81 -6.93 -5.85 -13.47
CA ALA A 81 -6.68 -4.97 -12.33
C ALA A 81 -7.91 -4.87 -11.42
N ILE A 82 -9.12 -4.76 -11.98
CA ILE A 82 -10.37 -4.74 -11.21
C ILE A 82 -10.56 -6.04 -10.43
N GLY A 83 -10.40 -7.19 -11.08
CA GLY A 83 -10.51 -8.47 -10.40
C GLY A 83 -9.44 -8.68 -9.33
N ALA A 84 -8.20 -8.29 -9.61
CA ALA A 84 -7.11 -8.41 -8.66
C ALA A 84 -7.28 -7.48 -7.45
N VAL A 85 -7.71 -6.23 -7.66
CA VAL A 85 -7.93 -5.28 -6.57
C VAL A 85 -9.14 -5.66 -5.71
N ALA A 86 -10.18 -6.23 -6.31
CA ALA A 86 -11.30 -6.80 -5.56
C ALA A 86 -10.86 -8.00 -4.71
N ALA A 87 -9.98 -8.86 -5.25
CA ALA A 87 -9.40 -9.96 -4.48
C ALA A 87 -8.50 -9.46 -3.34
N LEU A 88 -7.67 -8.40 -3.56
CA LEU A 88 -6.87 -7.78 -2.50
C LEU A 88 -7.74 -7.20 -1.38
N ASN A 89 -8.91 -6.62 -1.69
CA ASN A 89 -9.86 -6.17 -0.66
C ASN A 89 -10.30 -7.32 0.28
N VAL A 90 -10.28 -8.56 -0.21
CA VAL A 90 -10.65 -9.75 0.57
C VAL A 90 -9.43 -10.31 1.31
N VAL A 91 -8.30 -10.52 0.62
CA VAL A 91 -7.16 -11.28 1.15
C VAL A 91 -6.08 -10.41 1.79
N GLU A 92 -6.14 -9.09 1.60
CA GLU A 92 -5.28 -8.08 2.25
C GLU A 92 -6.14 -6.95 2.85
N PRO A 93 -7.21 -7.30 3.63
CA PRO A 93 -8.21 -6.33 4.10
C PRO A 93 -7.62 -5.27 5.04
N HIS A 94 -6.53 -5.60 5.72
CA HIS A 94 -5.80 -4.70 6.61
C HIS A 94 -5.10 -3.55 5.90
N ALA A 95 -4.87 -3.63 4.58
CA ALA A 95 -4.06 -2.66 3.85
C ALA A 95 -4.86 -1.81 2.85
N SER A 96 -5.94 -2.35 2.28
CA SER A 96 -6.70 -1.67 1.21
C SER A 96 -8.12 -2.20 1.07
N GLY A 97 -8.99 -1.46 0.37
CA GLY A 97 -10.34 -1.91 0.06
C GLY A 97 -11.28 -0.79 -0.37
N LEU A 98 -12.56 -1.13 -0.47
CA LEU A 98 -13.65 -0.25 -0.89
C LEU A 98 -13.82 1.00 -0.01
N GLY A 99 -13.44 0.91 1.27
CA GLY A 99 -13.48 2.06 2.19
C GLY A 99 -12.27 2.99 2.13
N GLY A 100 -11.36 2.78 1.17
CA GLY A 100 -10.13 3.54 0.99
C GLY A 100 -10.11 4.40 -0.27
N GLY A 101 -8.89 4.70 -0.72
CA GLY A 101 -8.62 5.44 -1.95
C GLY A 101 -7.23 5.15 -2.52
N GLY A 102 -6.89 5.84 -3.60
CA GLY A 102 -5.63 5.58 -4.28
C GLY A 102 -5.51 6.20 -5.66
N PHE A 103 -4.63 5.62 -6.47
CA PHE A 103 -4.35 6.06 -7.83
C PHE A 103 -4.15 4.88 -8.77
N VAL A 104 -4.63 5.02 -10.00
CA VAL A 104 -4.28 4.16 -11.15
C VAL A 104 -3.47 5.00 -12.12
N LEU A 105 -2.30 4.51 -12.50
CA LEU A 105 -1.58 4.95 -13.70
C LEU A 105 -1.82 3.89 -14.77
N TYR A 106 -2.59 4.27 -15.80
CA TYR A 106 -2.93 3.41 -16.95
C TYR A 106 -2.17 3.85 -18.20
N TYR A 107 -1.62 2.91 -18.93
CA TYR A 107 -1.05 3.12 -20.26
C TYR A 107 -1.85 2.36 -21.30
N ASP A 108 -2.38 3.08 -22.28
CA ASP A 108 -3.02 2.54 -23.49
C ASP A 108 -1.97 2.38 -24.58
N MET A 109 -1.57 1.14 -24.82
CA MET A 109 -0.54 0.82 -25.81
C MET A 109 -0.94 1.23 -27.24
N LYS A 110 -2.23 1.10 -27.57
CA LYS A 110 -2.72 1.43 -28.93
C LYS A 110 -2.68 2.93 -29.21
N ARG A 111 -2.93 3.76 -28.17
CA ARG A 111 -2.96 5.22 -28.29
C ARG A 111 -1.64 5.87 -27.91
N ASP A 112 -0.68 5.11 -27.40
CA ASP A 112 0.54 5.61 -26.73
C ASP A 112 0.22 6.74 -25.73
N SER A 113 -0.78 6.51 -24.90
CA SER A 113 -1.29 7.53 -23.99
C SER A 113 -1.37 7.04 -22.54
N PHE A 114 -1.15 7.98 -21.63
CA PHE A 114 -1.18 7.74 -20.20
C PHE A 114 -2.32 8.52 -19.56
N VAL A 115 -2.96 7.92 -18.58
CA VAL A 115 -3.95 8.59 -17.74
C VAL A 115 -3.74 8.20 -16.28
N VAL A 116 -3.92 9.17 -15.38
CA VAL A 116 -3.99 8.93 -13.94
C VAL A 116 -5.43 9.10 -13.49
N ILE A 117 -5.98 8.06 -12.87
CA ILE A 117 -7.26 8.12 -12.16
C ILE A 117 -6.92 8.37 -10.69
N ASP A 118 -7.20 9.57 -10.20
CA ASP A 118 -7.04 9.98 -8.82
C ASP A 118 -8.37 9.79 -8.08
N TYR A 119 -8.40 8.82 -7.20
CA TYR A 119 -9.52 8.53 -6.31
C TYR A 119 -9.12 8.64 -4.83
N ARG A 120 -8.23 9.62 -4.55
CA ARG A 120 -7.85 9.98 -3.19
C ARG A 120 -9.06 10.42 -2.40
N GLU A 121 -9.13 10.05 -1.13
CA GLU A 121 -10.20 10.45 -0.21
C GLU A 121 -10.29 11.96 -0.07
N ARG A 122 -11.47 12.45 0.38
CA ARG A 122 -11.68 13.84 0.74
C ARG A 122 -12.05 13.97 2.20
N ALA A 123 -11.67 15.08 2.83
CA ALA A 123 -12.23 15.44 4.13
C ALA A 123 -13.75 15.63 4.00
N PRO A 124 -14.56 15.20 4.98
CA PRO A 124 -15.99 15.49 5.01
C PRO A 124 -16.28 17.00 4.96
N ALA A 125 -17.43 17.39 4.37
CA ALA A 125 -17.83 18.79 4.28
C ALA A 125 -18.00 19.45 5.65
N ASN A 126 -18.49 18.68 6.62
CA ASN A 126 -18.80 19.15 7.98
C ASN A 126 -17.65 18.98 8.95
N VAL A 127 -16.41 18.81 8.47
CA VAL A 127 -15.24 18.64 9.32
C VAL A 127 -15.05 19.86 10.24
N VAL A 128 -14.98 19.60 11.56
CA VAL A 128 -14.74 20.64 12.56
C VAL A 128 -13.24 20.80 12.78
N ARG A 129 -12.65 21.72 12.03
CA ARG A 129 -11.21 21.94 11.98
C ARG A 129 -10.54 22.07 13.36
N ALA A 130 -11.21 22.79 14.31
CA ALA A 130 -10.68 23.00 15.64
C ALA A 130 -10.42 21.68 16.42
N GLN A 131 -11.18 20.61 16.16
CA GLN A 131 -10.96 19.30 16.80
C GLN A 131 -9.62 18.66 16.44
N TYR A 132 -9.07 19.01 15.28
CA TYR A 132 -7.85 18.42 14.73
C TYR A 132 -6.57 19.19 15.05
N TYR A 133 -6.67 20.33 15.72
CA TYR A 133 -5.54 21.22 16.04
C TYR A 133 -5.49 21.62 17.51
N GLN A 134 -5.97 20.76 18.40
CA GLN A 134 -5.83 20.89 19.85
C GLN A 134 -4.44 20.38 20.30
N ALA A 135 -4.19 20.28 21.62
CA ALA A 135 -2.87 19.89 22.15
C ALA A 135 -2.34 18.56 21.58
N ALA A 136 -1.03 18.42 21.45
CA ALA A 136 -0.31 17.41 20.66
C ALA A 136 -0.77 15.95 20.88
N ASP A 137 -1.09 15.53 22.11
CA ASP A 137 -1.50 14.14 22.39
C ASP A 137 -2.92 13.81 21.91
N THR A 138 -3.79 14.80 21.86
CA THR A 138 -5.17 14.67 21.36
C THR A 138 -5.20 14.67 19.83
N LEU A 139 -4.31 15.43 19.20
CA LEU A 139 -4.16 15.57 17.75
C LEU A 139 -3.89 14.24 17.04
N HIS A 140 -3.02 13.42 17.61
CA HIS A 140 -2.63 12.16 17.02
C HIS A 140 -3.80 11.17 16.98
N ARG A 141 -4.55 11.08 18.09
CA ARG A 141 -5.71 10.18 18.21
C ARG A 141 -6.85 10.57 17.27
N VAL A 142 -7.25 11.84 17.24
CA VAL A 142 -8.40 12.32 16.46
C VAL A 142 -8.20 12.17 14.93
N ARG A 143 -6.96 12.28 14.45
CA ARG A 143 -6.64 12.15 13.01
C ARG A 143 -6.35 10.73 12.57
N GLN A 144 -5.94 9.84 13.45
CA GLN A 144 -5.42 8.52 13.08
C GLN A 144 -6.29 7.36 13.54
N HIS A 145 -7.15 7.54 14.55
CA HIS A 145 -7.98 6.46 15.09
C HIS A 145 -9.44 6.85 15.19
N GLY A 146 -10.29 5.85 14.97
CA GLY A 146 -11.73 5.98 15.10
C GLY A 146 -12.39 6.82 14.00
N ALA A 147 -13.66 7.11 14.19
CA ALA A 147 -14.53 7.66 13.16
C ALA A 147 -14.16 9.07 12.68
N THR A 148 -13.48 9.87 13.52
CA THR A 148 -13.01 11.20 13.16
C THR A 148 -11.83 11.17 12.16
N ALA A 149 -11.14 10.05 12.05
CA ALA A 149 -10.02 9.86 11.14
C ALA A 149 -10.46 9.48 9.71
N ILE A 150 -11.76 9.23 9.48
CA ILE A 150 -12.29 8.71 8.22
C ILE A 150 -12.48 9.85 7.21
N GLY A 151 -11.80 9.72 6.06
CA GLY A 151 -12.10 10.51 4.86
C GLY A 151 -13.17 9.84 4.00
N THR A 152 -13.85 10.62 3.16
CA THR A 152 -14.83 10.11 2.19
C THR A 152 -14.16 9.10 1.27
N PRO A 153 -14.56 7.82 1.26
CA PRO A 153 -13.95 6.78 0.44
C PRO A 153 -14.01 7.08 -1.06
N GLY A 154 -12.88 6.94 -1.74
CA GLY A 154 -12.76 7.16 -3.17
C GLY A 154 -12.68 5.89 -4.02
N ALA A 155 -12.29 4.76 -3.41
CA ALA A 155 -12.05 3.52 -4.14
C ALA A 155 -13.22 3.06 -5.02
N PRO A 156 -14.49 3.08 -4.59
CA PRO A 156 -15.60 2.69 -5.44
C PRO A 156 -15.69 3.51 -6.73
N ALA A 157 -15.52 4.84 -6.64
CA ALA A 157 -15.55 5.70 -7.81
C ALA A 157 -14.32 5.52 -8.71
N GLY A 158 -13.14 5.27 -8.11
CA GLY A 158 -11.91 5.00 -8.84
C GLY A 158 -11.97 3.69 -9.65
N TRP A 159 -12.48 2.62 -9.04
CA TRP A 159 -12.66 1.34 -9.72
C TRP A 159 -13.73 1.43 -10.80
N GLN A 160 -14.82 2.19 -10.55
CA GLN A 160 -15.83 2.47 -11.57
C GLN A 160 -15.23 3.25 -12.76
N ALA A 161 -14.44 4.27 -12.50
CA ALA A 161 -13.81 5.06 -13.56
C ALA A 161 -12.81 4.23 -14.41
N LEU A 162 -12.09 3.29 -13.79
CA LEU A 162 -11.24 2.33 -14.51
C LEU A 162 -12.10 1.40 -15.37
N TYR A 163 -13.20 0.88 -14.81
CA TYR A 163 -14.15 0.02 -15.48
C TYR A 163 -14.77 0.72 -16.71
N ASP A 164 -15.39 1.88 -16.52
CA ASP A 164 -16.12 2.60 -17.57
C ASP A 164 -15.22 3.04 -18.74
N ARG A 165 -13.93 3.27 -18.47
CA ARG A 165 -13.00 3.77 -19.50
C ARG A 165 -12.32 2.69 -20.29
N PHE A 166 -12.02 1.54 -19.65
CA PHE A 166 -11.08 0.60 -20.22
C PHE A 166 -11.49 -0.86 -20.13
N ALA A 167 -12.43 -1.24 -19.25
CA ALA A 167 -12.83 -2.63 -19.10
C ALA A 167 -13.63 -3.13 -20.31
N THR A 168 -13.54 -4.43 -20.54
CA THR A 168 -14.21 -5.11 -21.68
C THR A 168 -15.12 -6.25 -21.21
N LYS A 169 -14.97 -6.70 -19.98
CA LYS A 169 -15.74 -7.80 -19.39
C LYS A 169 -16.87 -7.27 -18.52
N PRO A 170 -17.99 -8.03 -18.38
CA PRO A 170 -19.03 -7.67 -17.43
C PRO A 170 -18.50 -7.59 -15.99
N LEU A 171 -18.92 -6.58 -15.25
CA LEU A 171 -18.46 -6.35 -13.88
C LEU A 171 -18.70 -7.54 -12.95
N ALA A 172 -19.81 -8.25 -13.12
CA ALA A 172 -20.12 -9.45 -12.35
C ALA A 172 -19.05 -10.55 -12.54
N GLU A 173 -18.54 -10.73 -13.77
CA GLU A 173 -17.48 -11.71 -14.04
C GLU A 173 -16.17 -11.32 -13.36
N LEU A 174 -15.87 -10.02 -13.27
CA LEU A 174 -14.64 -9.50 -12.65
C LEU A 174 -14.67 -9.64 -11.12
N LEU A 175 -15.82 -9.50 -10.49
CA LEU A 175 -15.96 -9.51 -9.03
C LEU A 175 -16.27 -10.90 -8.44
N GLU A 176 -16.88 -11.82 -9.20
CA GLU A 176 -17.24 -13.13 -8.68
C GLU A 176 -16.06 -13.93 -8.11
N PRO A 177 -14.84 -13.93 -8.70
CA PRO A 177 -13.71 -14.61 -8.07
C PRO A 177 -13.38 -14.11 -6.66
N ALA A 178 -13.41 -12.79 -6.46
CA ALA A 178 -13.18 -12.19 -5.14
C ALA A 178 -14.31 -12.48 -4.17
N ALA A 179 -15.58 -12.41 -4.64
CA ALA A 179 -16.75 -12.75 -3.85
C ALA A 179 -16.72 -14.22 -3.40
N THR A 180 -16.31 -15.14 -4.29
CA THR A 180 -16.15 -16.56 -3.98
C THR A 180 -15.08 -16.77 -2.89
N VAL A 181 -13.91 -16.09 -2.99
CA VAL A 181 -12.86 -16.19 -1.95
C VAL A 181 -13.36 -15.65 -0.62
N ALA A 182 -14.11 -14.55 -0.62
CA ALA A 182 -14.68 -13.98 0.60
C ALA A 182 -15.68 -14.94 1.28
N ASP A 183 -16.46 -15.68 0.50
CA ASP A 183 -17.48 -16.61 0.98
C ASP A 183 -16.88 -17.94 1.46
N THR A 184 -16.00 -18.54 0.65
CA THR A 184 -15.36 -19.82 0.98
C THR A 184 -14.23 -19.67 2.00
N GLY A 185 -13.66 -18.49 2.11
CA GLY A 185 -12.55 -18.14 2.98
C GLY A 185 -11.17 -18.41 2.36
N PHE A 186 -10.17 -17.79 2.96
CA PHE A 186 -8.76 -17.98 2.69
C PHE A 186 -7.99 -18.20 3.99
N ASP A 187 -6.84 -18.84 3.91
CA ASP A 187 -6.02 -19.14 5.08
C ASP A 187 -5.03 -17.98 5.32
N LEU A 188 -4.96 -17.48 6.58
CA LEU A 188 -4.05 -16.43 6.97
C LEU A 188 -2.60 -16.92 6.91
N THR A 189 -1.71 -16.06 6.46
CA THR A 189 -0.27 -16.24 6.53
C THR A 189 0.26 -15.89 7.93
N GLU A 190 1.49 -16.28 8.24
CA GLU A 190 2.18 -15.89 9.49
C GLU A 190 2.27 -14.37 9.61
N LYS A 191 2.67 -13.66 8.53
CA LYS A 191 2.74 -12.19 8.51
C LYS A 191 1.40 -11.52 8.77
N GLN A 192 0.31 -12.06 8.24
CA GLN A 192 -1.03 -11.52 8.50
C GLN A 192 -1.45 -11.73 9.95
N CYS A 193 -1.08 -12.86 10.57
CA CYS A 193 -1.32 -13.10 12.00
C CYS A 193 -0.50 -12.15 12.87
N GLU A 194 0.77 -11.89 12.54
CA GLU A 194 1.60 -10.89 13.22
C GLU A 194 0.96 -9.48 13.14
N ILE A 195 0.47 -9.08 11.97
CA ILE A 195 -0.24 -7.81 11.78
C ILE A 195 -1.49 -7.74 12.67
N ILE A 196 -2.27 -8.82 12.79
CA ILE A 196 -3.44 -8.87 13.67
C ILE A 196 -3.03 -8.68 15.14
N VAL A 197 -1.97 -9.36 15.58
CA VAL A 197 -1.45 -9.23 16.97
C VAL A 197 -1.00 -7.80 17.25
N ASP A 198 -0.23 -7.19 16.35
CA ASP A 198 0.29 -5.83 16.51
C ASP A 198 -0.81 -4.76 16.52
N HIS A 199 -1.96 -5.06 15.88
CA HIS A 199 -3.10 -4.14 15.74
C HIS A 199 -4.34 -4.55 16.54
N LEU A 200 -4.20 -5.45 17.51
CA LEU A 200 -5.30 -5.83 18.40
C LEU A 200 -6.02 -4.64 19.06
N PRO A 201 -5.32 -3.59 19.53
CA PRO A 201 -5.99 -2.41 20.09
C PRO A 201 -6.91 -1.67 19.10
N ASP A 202 -6.64 -1.78 17.79
CA ASP A 202 -7.43 -1.17 16.73
C ASP A 202 -8.60 -2.08 16.29
N ILE A 203 -8.48 -3.40 16.48
CA ILE A 203 -9.44 -4.43 16.07
C ILE A 203 -10.51 -4.65 17.13
N LEU A 204 -10.10 -4.82 18.39
CA LEU A 204 -10.99 -5.23 19.50
C LEU A 204 -12.17 -4.28 19.77
N PRO A 205 -12.05 -2.94 19.61
CA PRO A 205 -13.16 -2.03 19.89
C PRO A 205 -14.33 -2.15 18.89
N ASP A 206 -14.11 -2.68 17.69
CA ASP A 206 -15.15 -2.86 16.68
C ASP A 206 -15.58 -4.32 16.62
N SER A 207 -16.83 -4.60 16.99
CA SER A 207 -17.36 -5.96 17.06
C SER A 207 -17.44 -6.65 15.70
N ALA A 208 -17.62 -5.91 14.60
CA ALA A 208 -17.66 -6.48 13.25
C ALA A 208 -16.27 -6.88 12.77
N ILE A 209 -15.23 -6.06 13.06
CA ILE A 209 -13.84 -6.41 12.77
C ILE A 209 -13.43 -7.63 13.59
N SER A 210 -13.69 -7.60 14.91
CA SER A 210 -13.37 -8.70 15.83
C SER A 210 -14.02 -10.01 15.43
N ALA A 211 -15.31 -10.00 15.11
CA ALA A 211 -16.04 -11.19 14.67
C ALA A 211 -15.53 -11.74 13.32
N THR A 212 -14.93 -10.90 12.47
CA THR A 212 -14.44 -11.31 11.16
C THR A 212 -13.00 -11.87 11.22
N PHE A 213 -12.13 -11.27 12.01
CA PHE A 213 -10.67 -11.54 11.94
C PHE A 213 -10.08 -12.22 13.17
N LEU A 214 -10.82 -12.34 14.26
CA LEU A 214 -10.36 -13.05 15.45
C LEU A 214 -10.99 -14.44 15.55
N ALA A 215 -10.24 -15.38 16.11
CA ALA A 215 -10.71 -16.73 16.42
C ALA A 215 -11.29 -16.73 17.85
N ASP A 216 -12.62 -16.72 17.97
CA ASP A 216 -13.32 -16.65 19.28
C ASP A 216 -12.83 -15.48 20.16
N GLY A 217 -12.55 -14.32 19.53
CA GLY A 217 -12.06 -13.11 20.20
C GLY A 217 -10.56 -13.09 20.49
N LEU A 218 -9.81 -14.09 20.04
CA LEU A 218 -8.36 -14.19 20.20
C LEU A 218 -7.65 -14.04 18.85
N PRO A 219 -6.38 -13.59 18.83
CA PRO A 219 -5.58 -13.56 17.63
C PRO A 219 -5.46 -14.94 17.00
N PRO A 220 -5.72 -15.08 15.69
CA PRO A 220 -5.59 -16.35 14.99
C PRO A 220 -4.13 -16.75 14.79
N THR A 221 -3.90 -18.00 14.49
CA THR A 221 -2.60 -18.52 14.03
C THR A 221 -2.60 -18.76 12.53
N ALA A 222 -1.40 -18.88 11.94
CA ALA A 222 -1.25 -19.18 10.51
C ALA A 222 -2.05 -20.42 10.11
N GLY A 223 -2.72 -20.33 8.96
CA GLY A 223 -3.66 -21.34 8.49
C GLY A 223 -5.10 -21.19 9.01
N TYR A 224 -5.38 -20.23 9.91
CA TYR A 224 -6.76 -19.92 10.28
C TYR A 224 -7.53 -19.38 9.07
N ARG A 225 -8.72 -19.93 8.85
CA ARG A 225 -9.56 -19.58 7.70
C ARG A 225 -10.48 -18.42 8.00
N VAL A 226 -10.21 -17.28 7.40
CA VAL A 226 -11.06 -16.09 7.47
C VAL A 226 -12.14 -16.15 6.39
N ARG A 227 -13.41 -15.94 6.78
CA ARG A 227 -14.55 -15.78 5.88
C ARG A 227 -15.16 -14.41 6.04
N GLN A 228 -15.56 -13.80 4.92
CA GLN A 228 -16.14 -12.47 4.86
C GLN A 228 -17.46 -12.50 4.08
N SER A 229 -18.43 -13.29 4.56
CA SER A 229 -19.69 -13.54 3.85
C SER A 229 -20.49 -12.26 3.57
N VAL A 230 -20.42 -11.27 4.48
CA VAL A 230 -21.05 -9.96 4.28
C VAL A 230 -20.39 -9.23 3.10
N LEU A 231 -19.06 -9.19 3.06
CA LEU A 231 -18.31 -8.58 1.95
C LEU A 231 -18.52 -9.33 0.63
N SER A 232 -18.63 -10.64 0.67
CA SER A 232 -19.00 -11.47 -0.50
C SER A 232 -20.33 -11.04 -1.11
N SER A 233 -21.36 -10.89 -0.27
CA SER A 233 -22.68 -10.39 -0.70
C SER A 233 -22.58 -8.98 -1.29
N THR A 234 -21.79 -8.10 -0.67
CA THR A 234 -21.54 -6.75 -1.17
C THR A 234 -20.90 -6.78 -2.56
N LEU A 235 -19.82 -7.56 -2.76
CA LEU A 235 -19.16 -7.67 -4.06
C LEU A 235 -20.10 -8.17 -5.16
N ARG A 236 -20.94 -9.19 -4.89
CA ARG A 236 -21.94 -9.67 -5.85
C ARG A 236 -22.99 -8.62 -6.19
N ARG A 237 -23.48 -7.87 -5.19
CA ARG A 237 -24.43 -6.77 -5.41
C ARG A 237 -23.83 -5.64 -6.25
N LEU A 238 -22.54 -5.31 -6.04
CA LEU A 238 -21.82 -4.35 -6.88
C LEU A 238 -21.62 -4.89 -8.30
N GLY A 239 -21.26 -6.16 -8.44
CA GLY A 239 -21.13 -6.82 -9.74
C GLY A 239 -22.41 -6.82 -10.57
N ALA A 240 -23.57 -6.96 -9.93
CA ALA A 240 -24.88 -6.88 -10.56
C ALA A 240 -25.33 -5.45 -10.90
N SER A 241 -24.59 -4.40 -10.47
CA SER A 241 -24.97 -3.00 -10.65
C SER A 241 -23.77 -2.11 -11.05
N SER A 242 -23.08 -1.52 -10.08
CA SER A 242 -21.88 -0.68 -10.25
C SER A 242 -21.17 -0.49 -8.91
N PHE A 243 -19.89 -0.12 -8.94
CA PHE A 243 -19.14 0.23 -7.73
C PHE A 243 -19.72 1.48 -7.04
N THR A 244 -20.21 2.43 -7.80
CA THR A 244 -20.79 3.68 -7.26
C THR A 244 -22.10 3.46 -6.50
N ARG A 245 -22.67 2.25 -6.54
CA ARG A 245 -23.81 1.87 -5.69
C ARG A 245 -23.49 2.02 -4.19
N ILE A 246 -22.21 1.95 -3.82
CA ILE A 246 -21.73 2.22 -2.45
C ILE A 246 -22.16 3.61 -1.95
N TYR A 247 -22.28 4.60 -2.83
CA TYR A 247 -22.63 5.97 -2.49
C TYR A 247 -24.16 6.23 -2.40
N SER A 248 -24.95 5.16 -2.39
CA SER A 248 -26.41 5.23 -2.30
C SER A 248 -26.93 4.25 -1.24
N PRO A 249 -28.15 4.50 -0.68
CA PRO A 249 -28.77 3.55 0.22
C PRO A 249 -28.91 2.14 -0.41
N PRO A 250 -28.76 1.07 0.38
CA PRO A 250 -28.52 1.08 1.83
C PRO A 250 -27.04 1.12 2.22
N PHE A 251 -26.09 1.10 1.27
CA PHE A 251 -24.64 1.08 1.57
C PHE A 251 -24.18 2.41 2.17
N ALA A 252 -24.64 3.53 1.61
CA ALA A 252 -24.33 4.85 2.14
C ALA A 252 -24.80 5.00 3.58
N ASP A 253 -26.00 4.55 3.88
CA ASP A 253 -26.56 4.57 5.24
C ASP A 253 -25.75 3.74 6.21
N ASP A 254 -25.30 2.52 5.81
CA ASP A 254 -24.46 1.65 6.62
C ASP A 254 -23.12 2.31 6.97
N ILE A 255 -22.45 2.90 5.97
CA ILE A 255 -21.18 3.62 6.17
C ILE A 255 -21.38 4.84 7.07
N VAL A 256 -22.37 5.69 6.78
CA VAL A 256 -22.63 6.91 7.55
C VAL A 256 -23.01 6.59 8.99
N ASN A 257 -23.87 5.58 9.21
CA ASN A 257 -24.26 5.14 10.55
C ASN A 257 -23.05 4.60 11.34
N ALA A 258 -22.18 3.82 10.71
CA ALA A 258 -20.96 3.30 11.36
C ALA A 258 -20.03 4.45 11.82
N VAL A 259 -19.95 5.53 11.05
CA VAL A 259 -19.14 6.71 11.32
C VAL A 259 -19.79 7.60 12.38
N THR A 260 -21.04 7.99 12.19
CA THR A 260 -21.73 8.95 13.05
C THR A 260 -22.05 8.42 14.43
N ALA A 261 -22.35 7.12 14.55
CA ALA A 261 -22.55 6.46 15.85
C ALA A 261 -21.29 6.51 16.76
N ARG A 262 -20.11 6.79 16.17
CA ARG A 262 -18.81 6.89 16.84
C ARG A 262 -18.23 8.31 16.85
N GLY A 263 -19.07 9.32 16.56
CA GLY A 263 -18.70 10.75 16.65
C GLY A 263 -17.97 11.32 15.41
N GLY A 264 -17.91 10.58 14.30
CA GLY A 264 -17.45 11.12 13.02
C GLY A 264 -18.54 11.97 12.33
N VAL A 265 -18.15 12.71 11.28
CA VAL A 265 -19.01 13.72 10.64
C VAL A 265 -19.29 13.45 9.15
N LEU A 266 -18.95 12.25 8.67
CA LEU A 266 -19.24 11.84 7.28
C LEU A 266 -20.75 11.81 7.05
N SER A 267 -21.20 12.35 5.92
CA SER A 267 -22.62 12.41 5.54
C SER A 267 -22.91 11.63 4.25
N THR A 268 -24.17 11.36 3.97
CA THR A 268 -24.63 10.78 2.70
C THR A 268 -24.34 11.71 1.52
N GLU A 269 -24.34 13.02 1.73
CA GLU A 269 -24.00 14.05 0.74
C GLU A 269 -22.51 14.00 0.38
N ASP A 270 -21.63 13.76 1.37
CA ASP A 270 -20.19 13.57 1.12
C ASP A 270 -19.95 12.39 0.18
N LEU A 271 -20.64 11.27 0.42
CA LEU A 271 -20.58 10.09 -0.42
C LEU A 271 -21.17 10.35 -1.82
N ALA A 272 -22.38 10.90 -1.90
CA ALA A 272 -23.08 11.16 -3.16
C ALA A 272 -22.37 12.21 -4.05
N SER A 273 -21.67 13.16 -3.43
CA SER A 273 -20.92 14.21 -4.13
C SER A 273 -19.50 13.82 -4.51
N TYR A 274 -19.01 12.65 -4.07
CA TYR A 274 -17.65 12.24 -4.39
C TYR A 274 -17.45 12.06 -5.90
N ARG A 275 -16.33 12.57 -6.42
CA ARG A 275 -15.93 12.40 -7.83
C ARG A 275 -14.43 12.13 -7.90
N VAL A 276 -14.04 11.23 -8.80
CA VAL A 276 -12.64 11.02 -9.18
C VAL A 276 -12.11 12.22 -9.95
N GLN A 277 -10.81 12.40 -9.94
CA GLN A 277 -10.11 13.33 -10.83
C GLN A 277 -9.32 12.55 -11.88
N ILE A 278 -9.42 13.00 -13.12
CA ILE A 278 -8.60 12.46 -14.21
C ILE A 278 -7.45 13.43 -14.44
N ARG A 279 -6.22 12.96 -14.21
CA ARG A 279 -5.03 13.81 -14.26
C ARG A 279 -4.08 13.34 -15.35
N ALA A 280 -3.30 14.27 -15.90
CA ALA A 280 -2.11 13.93 -16.67
C ALA A 280 -1.03 13.39 -15.72
N PRO A 281 -0.26 12.36 -16.11
CA PRO A 281 0.84 11.89 -15.29
C PRO A 281 1.96 12.94 -15.20
N LEU A 282 2.69 12.91 -14.09
CA LEU A 282 3.94 13.64 -13.97
C LEU A 282 5.03 12.91 -14.76
N ARG A 283 5.88 13.66 -15.46
CA ARG A 283 6.97 13.13 -16.28
C ARG A 283 8.29 13.75 -15.92
N GLY A 284 9.34 12.95 -15.93
CA GLY A 284 10.70 13.37 -15.74
C GLY A 284 11.68 12.45 -16.46
N TRP A 285 12.97 12.73 -16.36
CA TRP A 285 14.02 11.99 -17.03
C TRP A 285 15.12 11.60 -16.05
N TYR A 286 15.67 10.44 -16.24
CA TYR A 286 16.85 9.95 -15.56
C TYR A 286 17.75 9.22 -16.57
N ARG A 287 18.92 9.79 -16.88
CA ARG A 287 19.92 9.18 -17.77
C ARG A 287 19.33 8.64 -19.09
N GLY A 288 18.43 9.41 -19.71
CA GLY A 288 17.79 9.06 -20.97
C GLY A 288 16.64 8.03 -20.83
N TYR A 289 16.21 7.71 -19.63
CA TYR A 289 14.95 7.02 -19.36
C TYR A 289 13.87 8.05 -19.02
N GLU A 290 12.70 7.89 -19.61
CA GLU A 290 11.51 8.66 -19.22
C GLU A 290 10.83 7.99 -18.03
N ILE A 291 10.62 8.77 -16.96
CA ILE A 291 9.95 8.33 -15.73
C ILE A 291 8.57 8.95 -15.71
N ILE A 292 7.53 8.12 -15.75
CA ILE A 292 6.12 8.53 -15.78
C ILE A 292 5.50 8.07 -14.47
N THR A 293 4.99 9.02 -13.67
CA THR A 293 4.54 8.74 -12.31
C THR A 293 3.33 9.59 -11.92
N LEU A 294 2.90 9.52 -10.66
CA LEU A 294 1.71 10.19 -10.16
C LEU A 294 1.95 11.69 -9.93
N PRO A 295 1.00 12.55 -10.35
CA PRO A 295 1.02 13.98 -10.03
C PRO A 295 0.45 14.24 -8.62
N PRO A 296 0.54 15.50 -8.09
CA PRO A 296 -0.25 15.90 -6.93
C PRO A 296 -1.76 15.56 -7.09
N PRO A 297 -2.44 15.24 -5.98
CA PRO A 297 -2.04 15.34 -4.58
C PRO A 297 -1.09 14.23 -4.12
N SER A 298 -0.59 13.36 -5.01
CA SER A 298 0.49 12.46 -4.62
C SER A 298 1.82 13.22 -4.59
N VAL A 299 2.45 13.28 -3.42
CA VAL A 299 3.80 13.81 -3.25
C VAL A 299 4.85 12.79 -3.72
N GLY A 300 4.48 11.50 -3.74
CA GLY A 300 5.41 10.40 -4.03
C GLY A 300 6.05 10.50 -5.41
N GLY A 301 5.28 10.87 -6.44
CA GLY A 301 5.82 11.03 -7.79
C GLY A 301 6.80 12.20 -7.91
N THR A 302 6.49 13.34 -7.31
CA THR A 302 7.39 14.51 -7.27
C THR A 302 8.67 14.17 -6.50
N ALA A 303 8.55 13.56 -5.32
CA ALA A 303 9.71 13.16 -4.52
C ALA A 303 10.59 12.11 -5.23
N LEU A 304 9.99 11.17 -5.96
CA LEU A 304 10.72 10.21 -6.79
C LEU A 304 11.55 10.91 -7.86
N LEU A 305 10.93 11.79 -8.65
CA LEU A 305 11.63 12.50 -9.73
C LEU A 305 12.73 13.42 -9.20
N GLU A 306 12.47 14.12 -8.10
CA GLU A 306 13.46 14.98 -7.45
C GLU A 306 14.64 14.15 -6.92
N THR A 307 14.37 13.02 -6.25
CA THR A 307 15.41 12.07 -5.78
C THR A 307 16.27 11.58 -6.95
N LEU A 308 15.67 11.22 -8.09
CA LEU A 308 16.40 10.77 -9.27
C LEU A 308 17.26 11.89 -9.90
N LYS A 309 16.75 13.13 -9.94
CA LYS A 309 17.54 14.29 -10.42
C LYS A 309 18.75 14.56 -9.53
N PHE A 310 18.59 14.50 -8.20
CA PHE A 310 19.72 14.58 -7.28
C PHE A 310 20.69 13.40 -7.45
N ALA A 311 20.19 12.18 -7.61
CA ALA A 311 21.05 11.01 -7.85
C ALA A 311 21.87 11.15 -9.13
N GLU A 312 21.32 11.73 -10.20
CA GLU A 312 22.04 12.05 -11.44
C GLU A 312 23.08 13.15 -11.20
N ARG A 313 22.73 14.23 -10.53
CA ARG A 313 23.64 15.34 -10.17
C ARG A 313 24.82 14.87 -9.32
N PHE A 314 24.58 13.98 -8.36
CA PHE A 314 25.62 13.39 -7.51
C PHE A 314 26.36 12.23 -8.16
N GLN A 315 26.06 11.91 -9.42
CA GLN A 315 26.65 10.80 -10.17
C GLN A 315 26.61 9.47 -9.39
N VAL A 316 25.49 9.20 -8.70
CA VAL A 316 25.32 8.00 -7.85
C VAL A 316 25.57 6.71 -8.66
N HIS A 317 25.27 6.72 -9.96
CA HIS A 317 25.54 5.63 -10.87
C HIS A 317 27.03 5.26 -10.99
N ALA A 318 27.97 6.17 -10.74
CA ALA A 318 29.41 5.92 -10.83
C ALA A 318 30.01 5.36 -9.52
N LEU A 319 29.26 5.46 -8.40
CA LEU A 319 29.72 4.96 -7.10
C LEU A 319 29.55 3.45 -6.97
N PRO A 320 30.38 2.72 -6.21
CA PRO A 320 30.15 1.32 -5.91
C PRO A 320 28.79 1.11 -5.22
N TYR A 321 28.00 0.17 -5.73
CA TYR A 321 26.65 -0.09 -5.20
C TYR A 321 26.69 -0.44 -3.71
N LEU A 322 25.79 0.15 -2.94
CA LEU A 322 25.72 0.06 -1.48
C LEU A 322 27.00 0.46 -0.74
N SER A 323 27.96 1.18 -1.37
CA SER A 323 29.02 1.83 -0.60
C SER A 323 28.46 2.92 0.31
N ALA A 324 29.22 3.30 1.35
CA ALA A 324 28.79 4.36 2.27
C ALA A 324 28.47 5.67 1.53
N GLU A 325 29.29 6.05 0.53
CA GLU A 325 29.05 7.23 -0.29
C GLU A 325 27.80 7.10 -1.16
N TYR A 326 27.54 5.94 -1.77
CA TYR A 326 26.31 5.66 -2.52
C TYR A 326 25.07 5.86 -1.65
N VAL A 327 25.06 5.22 -0.48
CA VAL A 327 23.92 5.28 0.46
C VAL A 327 23.76 6.71 1.00
N HIS A 328 24.85 7.36 1.38
CA HIS A 328 24.85 8.74 1.88
C HIS A 328 24.23 9.72 0.88
N ARG A 329 24.70 9.71 -0.38
CA ARG A 329 24.19 10.60 -1.44
C ARG A 329 22.72 10.38 -1.71
N LEU A 330 22.31 9.13 -1.83
CA LEU A 330 20.90 8.80 -2.10
C LEU A 330 19.99 9.08 -0.90
N ALA A 331 20.49 8.87 0.32
CA ALA A 331 19.77 9.24 1.54
C ALA A 331 19.57 10.76 1.65
N GLN A 332 20.60 11.55 1.37
CA GLN A 332 20.47 13.02 1.34
C GLN A 332 19.49 13.48 0.26
N ALA A 333 19.56 12.92 -0.94
CA ALA A 333 18.63 13.20 -2.03
C ALA A 333 17.17 12.93 -1.62
N SER A 334 16.89 11.72 -1.11
CA SER A 334 15.55 11.34 -0.65
C SER A 334 15.04 12.22 0.49
N ARG A 335 15.92 12.59 1.42
CA ARG A 335 15.59 13.47 2.54
C ARG A 335 15.22 14.88 2.09
N GLN A 336 15.97 15.46 1.15
CA GLN A 336 15.67 16.77 0.60
C GLN A 336 14.35 16.74 -0.17
N ALA A 337 14.14 15.74 -1.02
CA ALA A 337 12.90 15.57 -1.75
C ALA A 337 11.68 15.47 -0.81
N LEU A 338 11.76 14.67 0.26
CA LEU A 338 10.69 14.59 1.26
C LEU A 338 10.40 15.94 1.94
N LYS A 339 11.45 16.70 2.28
CA LYS A 339 11.30 18.06 2.85
C LYS A 339 10.55 18.98 1.90
N ASP A 340 10.92 18.97 0.63
CA ASP A 340 10.36 19.90 -0.35
C ASP A 340 8.89 19.58 -0.63
N VAL A 341 8.57 18.32 -0.90
CA VAL A 341 7.18 17.94 -1.16
C VAL A 341 6.26 18.14 0.05
N THR A 342 6.73 17.87 1.27
CA THR A 342 5.94 18.10 2.49
C THR A 342 5.79 19.58 2.83
N THR A 343 6.66 20.43 2.32
CA THR A 343 6.58 21.88 2.49
C THR A 343 5.60 22.50 1.51
N TRP A 344 5.62 22.06 0.25
CA TRP A 344 5.05 22.80 -0.86
C TRP A 344 3.83 22.16 -1.51
N ILE A 345 3.66 20.83 -1.42
CA ILE A 345 2.57 20.12 -2.12
C ILE A 345 1.33 20.00 -1.23
N SER A 346 0.17 20.19 -1.86
CA SER A 346 -1.16 20.06 -1.25
C SER A 346 -2.18 19.57 -2.28
N ASP A 347 -3.48 19.84 -2.06
CA ASP A 347 -4.53 19.48 -3.01
C ASP A 347 -4.51 20.40 -4.24
N PRO A 348 -4.20 19.86 -5.44
CA PRO A 348 -4.11 20.67 -6.66
C PRO A 348 -5.46 21.21 -7.18
N ASP A 349 -6.58 20.73 -6.62
CA ASP A 349 -7.89 21.23 -6.98
C ASP A 349 -8.19 22.60 -6.32
N TYR A 350 -7.37 23.00 -5.33
CA TYR A 350 -7.54 24.23 -4.55
C TYR A 350 -6.30 25.10 -4.49
N ASP A 351 -5.10 24.52 -4.55
CA ASP A 351 -3.84 25.26 -4.39
C ASP A 351 -2.94 25.05 -5.62
N GLU A 352 -2.19 26.09 -6.00
CA GLU A 352 -1.15 25.98 -7.02
C GLU A 352 0.01 25.11 -6.52
N GLN A 353 0.49 24.22 -7.39
CA GLN A 353 1.53 23.25 -7.06
C GLN A 353 2.88 23.64 -7.69
N PRO A 354 3.92 23.98 -6.91
CA PRO A 354 5.22 24.43 -7.45
C PRO A 354 6.09 23.26 -7.94
N VAL A 355 5.51 22.24 -8.56
CA VAL A 355 6.22 21.04 -9.05
C VAL A 355 7.32 21.40 -10.04
N SER A 356 7.04 22.32 -10.97
CA SER A 356 8.01 22.80 -11.97
C SER A 356 9.23 23.46 -11.32
N LYS A 357 9.03 24.20 -10.23
CA LYS A 357 10.11 24.80 -9.44
C LYS A 357 10.95 23.72 -8.74
N ILE A 358 10.32 22.80 -8.04
CA ILE A 358 10.97 21.69 -7.29
C ILE A 358 11.82 20.84 -8.25
N LEU A 359 11.34 20.58 -9.45
CA LEU A 359 12.03 19.77 -10.45
C LEU A 359 12.93 20.57 -11.39
N SER A 360 13.11 21.88 -11.19
CA SER A 360 13.99 22.70 -12.03
C SER A 360 15.47 22.43 -11.77
N ASP A 361 16.29 22.52 -12.81
CA ASP A 361 17.74 22.32 -12.68
C ASP A 361 18.38 23.39 -11.78
N ALA A 362 17.82 24.60 -11.74
CA ALA A 362 18.26 25.67 -10.84
C ALA A 362 18.07 25.26 -9.37
N TRP A 363 16.87 24.77 -9.00
CA TRP A 363 16.60 24.29 -7.65
C TRP A 363 17.49 23.10 -7.26
N ILE A 364 17.60 22.12 -8.15
CA ILE A 364 18.45 20.93 -7.92
C ILE A 364 19.92 21.33 -7.72
N SER A 365 20.42 22.31 -8.47
CA SER A 365 21.80 22.81 -8.31
C SER A 365 21.99 23.49 -6.96
N GLU A 366 21.13 24.43 -6.60
CA GLU A 366 21.17 25.18 -5.33
C GLU A 366 21.09 24.27 -4.11
N ALA A 367 20.11 23.36 -4.11
CA ALA A 367 19.92 22.40 -3.03
C ALA A 367 21.09 21.41 -2.91
N SER A 368 21.66 20.96 -4.05
CA SER A 368 22.85 20.09 -4.07
C SER A 368 24.08 20.75 -3.44
N GLU A 369 24.32 22.03 -3.69
CA GLU A 369 25.42 22.78 -3.08
C GLU A 369 25.24 22.92 -1.56
N THR A 370 24.00 23.15 -1.13
CA THR A 370 23.64 23.23 0.29
C THR A 370 23.87 21.89 0.99
N MET A 371 23.40 20.79 0.39
CA MET A 371 23.61 19.45 0.93
C MET A 371 25.09 19.06 1.02
N SER A 372 25.89 19.42 0.03
CA SER A 372 27.33 19.12 0.00
C SER A 372 28.14 19.86 1.08
N LYS A 373 27.67 21.02 1.53
CA LYS A 373 28.33 21.84 2.56
C LYS A 373 27.90 21.54 3.98
N ALA A 374 26.69 20.99 4.16
CA ALA A 374 26.02 20.98 5.46
C ALA A 374 26.26 19.72 6.32
N GLY A 375 26.90 18.68 5.80
CA GLY A 375 26.95 17.37 6.49
C GLY A 375 25.53 16.79 6.69
N VAL A 376 25.35 15.97 7.75
CA VAL A 376 24.01 15.43 8.12
C VAL A 376 23.38 16.35 9.17
N PRO A 377 22.40 17.21 8.84
CA PRO A 377 21.76 18.10 9.81
C PRO A 377 20.92 17.32 10.81
N GLU A 378 20.91 17.79 12.07
CA GLU A 378 20.20 17.13 13.17
C GLU A 378 18.69 17.08 12.96
N THR A 379 18.09 18.10 12.32
CA THR A 379 16.63 18.14 12.12
C THR A 379 16.28 18.76 10.77
N ILE A 380 15.42 18.07 10.02
CA ILE A 380 14.68 18.66 8.91
C ILE A 380 13.23 18.79 9.33
N ARG A 381 12.82 20.00 9.73
CA ARG A 381 11.39 20.29 9.84
C ARG A 381 10.88 20.64 8.43
N PRO A 382 9.71 20.16 8.00
CA PRO A 382 8.50 20.05 8.80
C PRO A 382 7.73 18.72 8.59
N TRP A 383 8.24 17.61 9.04
CA TRP A 383 7.53 16.35 8.86
C TRP A 383 7.09 15.77 10.20
N ASP A 384 5.90 15.13 10.23
CA ASP A 384 5.43 14.42 11.42
C ASP A 384 6.27 13.16 11.62
N ALA A 385 7.33 13.30 12.40
CA ALA A 385 8.29 12.22 12.66
C ALA A 385 7.62 10.97 13.25
N ASN A 386 6.51 11.12 13.98
CA ASN A 386 5.82 10.00 14.62
C ASN A 386 5.20 9.03 13.60
N ARG A 387 4.85 9.48 12.39
CA ARG A 387 4.36 8.60 11.32
C ARG A 387 5.48 7.79 10.64
N ALA A 388 6.70 8.28 10.68
CA ALA A 388 7.83 7.64 10.05
C ALA A 388 8.26 6.33 10.71
N PHE A 389 7.96 6.16 11.99
CA PHE A 389 8.30 4.95 12.73
C PHE A 389 7.29 3.82 12.58
N LYS A 390 6.09 4.08 12.04
CA LYS A 390 5.10 3.02 11.80
C LYS A 390 5.36 2.31 10.47
N PRO A 391 5.13 0.97 10.38
CA PRO A 391 5.09 0.26 9.11
C PRO A 391 4.10 0.95 8.15
N GLY A 392 4.45 1.05 6.88
CA GLY A 392 3.55 1.63 5.89
C GLY A 392 2.56 0.60 5.39
N ASN A 393 1.29 1.00 5.34
CA ASN A 393 0.16 0.15 4.98
C ASN A 393 -0.46 0.67 3.70
N THR A 394 -0.44 -0.11 2.68
CA THR A 394 -0.86 0.24 1.33
C THR A 394 -0.72 -1.03 0.53
N THR A 395 -1.41 -1.19 -0.56
CA THR A 395 -1.14 -2.24 -1.52
C THR A 395 -0.75 -1.66 -2.87
N HIS A 396 0.03 -2.41 -3.62
CA HIS A 396 0.39 -2.09 -4.99
C HIS A 396 0.20 -3.30 -5.88
N LEU A 397 -0.26 -3.08 -7.12
CA LEU A 397 -0.30 -4.12 -8.15
C LEU A 397 0.13 -3.57 -9.50
N VAL A 398 0.73 -4.46 -10.29
CA VAL A 398 1.08 -4.25 -11.69
C VAL A 398 0.36 -5.27 -12.54
N VAL A 399 -0.24 -4.81 -13.65
CA VAL A 399 -0.82 -5.67 -14.68
C VAL A 399 -0.26 -5.29 -16.04
N ILE A 400 0.12 -6.30 -16.82
CA ILE A 400 0.47 -6.17 -18.22
C ILE A 400 -0.36 -7.18 -19.00
N ASP A 401 -1.14 -6.73 -19.98
CA ASP A 401 -1.89 -7.63 -20.87
C ASP A 401 -1.11 -8.00 -22.14
N SER A 402 -1.65 -8.92 -22.92
CA SER A 402 -1.02 -9.45 -24.13
C SER A 402 -0.91 -8.44 -25.28
N VAL A 403 -1.59 -7.30 -25.19
CA VAL A 403 -1.52 -6.21 -26.18
C VAL A 403 -0.46 -5.19 -25.76
N GLY A 404 -0.05 -5.19 -24.48
CA GLY A 404 0.92 -4.26 -23.91
C GLY A 404 0.28 -3.09 -23.16
N ASN A 405 -1.02 -3.12 -22.85
CA ASN A 405 -1.60 -2.16 -21.92
C ASN A 405 -1.06 -2.42 -20.52
N LEU A 406 -0.82 -1.34 -19.76
CA LEU A 406 -0.22 -1.41 -18.43
C LEU A 406 -1.12 -0.76 -17.39
N VAL A 407 -1.22 -1.39 -16.23
CA VAL A 407 -1.77 -0.81 -15.01
C VAL A 407 -0.70 -0.83 -13.93
N SER A 408 -0.42 0.32 -13.33
CA SER A 408 0.32 0.46 -12.08
C SER A 408 -0.64 1.12 -11.08
N LEU A 409 -1.13 0.35 -10.12
CA LEU A 409 -2.19 0.77 -9.20
C LEU A 409 -1.69 0.69 -7.76
N THR A 410 -1.83 1.80 -7.03
CA THR A 410 -1.54 1.85 -5.59
C THR A 410 -2.79 2.34 -4.87
N GLN A 411 -3.22 1.61 -3.85
CA GLN A 411 -4.37 1.99 -3.02
C GLN A 411 -4.16 1.64 -1.55
N SER A 412 -4.94 2.28 -0.67
CA SER A 412 -4.77 2.16 0.77
C SER A 412 -6.06 2.47 1.52
N ILE A 413 -6.16 1.96 2.75
CA ILE A 413 -7.00 2.51 3.81
C ILE A 413 -6.18 3.29 4.86
N ASN A 414 -4.90 3.56 4.58
CA ASN A 414 -3.85 4.24 5.32
C ASN A 414 -3.17 3.32 6.36
N ASP A 415 -3.52 3.34 7.64
CA ASP A 415 -2.91 2.44 8.63
C ASP A 415 -3.54 1.03 8.52
N PHE A 416 -2.89 -0.01 9.11
CA PHE A 416 -3.48 -1.35 9.13
C PHE A 416 -4.82 -1.31 9.85
N TYR A 417 -5.84 -1.91 9.25
CA TYR A 417 -7.25 -1.82 9.65
C TYR A 417 -7.85 -0.40 9.60
N GLY A 418 -7.16 0.57 8.97
CA GLY A 418 -7.66 1.92 8.75
C GLY A 418 -7.99 2.66 10.05
N ALA A 419 -9.21 3.12 10.17
CA ALA A 419 -9.73 3.80 11.36
C ALA A 419 -10.09 2.84 12.50
N GLY A 420 -9.98 1.52 12.33
CA GLY A 420 -10.54 0.54 13.26
C GLY A 420 -12.08 0.56 13.28
N VAL A 421 -12.70 0.89 12.14
CA VAL A 421 -14.16 0.97 11.97
C VAL A 421 -14.57 0.19 10.73
N MET A 422 -15.53 -0.72 10.89
CA MET A 422 -16.18 -1.44 9.79
C MET A 422 -17.64 -1.03 9.67
N ALA A 423 -18.13 -0.83 8.44
CA ALA A 423 -19.54 -0.74 8.13
C ALA A 423 -20.13 -2.17 8.15
N PRO A 424 -20.93 -2.54 9.16
CA PRO A 424 -21.19 -3.94 9.48
C PRO A 424 -22.12 -4.65 8.48
N ALA A 425 -23.04 -3.93 7.82
CA ALA A 425 -23.96 -4.52 6.86
C ALA A 425 -23.36 -4.69 5.46
N SER A 426 -22.22 -4.04 5.18
CA SER A 426 -21.48 -4.16 3.93
C SER A 426 -20.14 -4.88 4.07
N GLY A 427 -19.59 -5.01 5.30
CA GLY A 427 -18.27 -5.58 5.55
C GLY A 427 -17.12 -4.69 5.09
N ILE A 428 -17.35 -3.39 4.93
CA ILE A 428 -16.35 -2.45 4.41
C ILE A 428 -15.55 -1.84 5.56
N LEU A 429 -14.22 -2.10 5.58
CA LEU A 429 -13.28 -1.42 6.46
C LEU A 429 -13.05 0.01 5.96
N LEU A 430 -13.07 0.98 6.89
CA LEU A 430 -12.97 2.40 6.57
C LEU A 430 -11.57 2.95 6.83
N ASN A 431 -11.13 3.83 5.95
CA ASN A 431 -9.81 4.47 5.97
C ASN A 431 -9.64 5.42 7.17
N ASN A 432 -8.36 5.75 7.48
CA ASN A 432 -8.00 6.82 8.41
C ASN A 432 -7.14 7.92 7.74
N HIS A 433 -7.47 8.26 6.50
CA HIS A 433 -6.68 9.19 5.71
C HIS A 433 -6.78 10.67 6.12
N MET A 434 -7.65 11.04 7.09
CA MET A 434 -7.56 12.35 7.74
C MET A 434 -6.20 12.53 8.44
N GLY A 435 -5.54 11.44 8.79
CA GLY A 435 -4.18 11.42 9.30
C GLY A 435 -3.11 11.92 8.31
N ASP A 436 -3.37 11.95 7.01
CA ASP A 436 -2.43 12.40 5.98
C ASP A 436 -2.41 13.91 5.79
N PHE A 437 -3.38 14.62 6.34
CA PHE A 437 -3.27 16.06 6.48
C PHE A 437 -2.17 16.45 7.46
N SER A 438 -1.62 17.65 7.29
CA SER A 438 -0.62 18.20 8.18
C SER A 438 -1.15 18.39 9.61
N GLY A 439 -0.32 18.11 10.61
CA GLY A 439 -0.57 18.47 12.01
C GLY A 439 -0.40 19.96 12.30
N ASP A 440 0.12 20.72 11.35
CA ASP A 440 0.30 22.16 11.41
C ASP A 440 -0.80 22.85 10.60
N SER A 441 -1.67 23.60 11.29
CA SER A 441 -2.82 24.28 10.69
C SER A 441 -2.44 25.40 9.71
N THR A 442 -1.16 25.82 9.71
CA THR A 442 -0.65 26.90 8.82
C THR A 442 -0.18 26.37 7.48
N ARG A 443 -0.08 25.03 7.32
CA ARG A 443 0.38 24.39 6.08
C ARG A 443 -0.72 24.34 5.02
N ASN A 444 -0.33 24.33 3.75
CA ASN A 444 -1.27 24.17 2.64
C ASN A 444 -2.04 22.84 2.76
N ASN A 445 -1.36 21.74 3.09
CA ASN A 445 -1.96 20.43 3.37
C ASN A 445 -2.63 20.37 4.76
N SER A 446 -3.16 21.46 5.31
CA SER A 446 -3.97 21.44 6.52
C SER A 446 -5.39 20.96 6.23
N ILE A 447 -6.08 20.42 7.27
CA ILE A 447 -7.46 19.94 7.13
C ILE A 447 -8.36 21.12 6.74
N LYS A 448 -9.07 20.95 5.63
CA LYS A 448 -10.10 21.85 5.13
C LYS A 448 -11.26 21.01 4.55
N PRO A 449 -12.52 21.47 4.65
CA PRO A 449 -13.65 20.77 4.07
C PRO A 449 -13.44 20.41 2.59
N LEU A 450 -13.78 19.18 2.21
CA LEU A 450 -13.74 18.66 0.84
C LEU A 450 -12.34 18.53 0.20
N HIS A 451 -11.27 18.99 0.86
CA HIS A 451 -9.90 18.85 0.36
C HIS A 451 -9.43 17.39 0.45
N ARG A 452 -8.56 17.01 -0.48
CA ARG A 452 -7.83 15.74 -0.46
C ARG A 452 -6.54 15.88 0.34
N PRO A 453 -6.27 14.98 1.30
CA PRO A 453 -4.94 14.93 1.90
C PRO A 453 -3.91 14.52 0.86
N VAL A 454 -2.67 14.95 1.01
CA VAL A 454 -1.56 14.44 0.18
C VAL A 454 -1.41 12.93 0.33
N SER A 455 -0.82 12.28 -0.67
CA SER A 455 -0.50 10.87 -0.67
C SER A 455 0.99 10.66 -0.95
N ASN A 456 1.58 9.58 -0.42
CA ASN A 456 2.97 9.21 -0.72
C ASN A 456 3.10 8.19 -1.86
N MET A 457 2.02 7.80 -2.50
CA MET A 457 2.01 6.78 -3.55
C MET A 457 2.83 7.22 -4.77
N ALA A 458 3.58 6.29 -5.38
CA ALA A 458 4.46 6.55 -6.51
C ALA A 458 4.38 5.40 -7.53
N ALA A 459 3.17 5.08 -8.00
CA ALA A 459 2.99 4.18 -9.12
C ALA A 459 3.73 4.74 -10.35
N THR A 460 4.59 3.94 -10.98
CA THR A 460 5.55 4.44 -11.97
C THR A 460 5.67 3.49 -13.15
N ILE A 461 5.79 4.07 -14.35
CA ILE A 461 6.17 3.39 -15.60
C ILE A 461 7.43 4.05 -16.11
N VAL A 462 8.47 3.26 -16.39
CA VAL A 462 9.73 3.72 -16.99
C VAL A 462 9.76 3.32 -18.44
N ARG A 463 10.14 4.26 -19.31
CA ARG A 463 10.30 4.05 -20.76
C ARG A 463 11.74 4.30 -21.19
N LYS A 464 12.16 3.56 -22.21
CA LYS A 464 13.38 3.82 -22.96
C LYS A 464 13.04 3.87 -24.43
N ASP A 465 13.47 4.92 -25.13
CA ASP A 465 13.21 5.12 -26.54
C ASP A 465 11.72 4.93 -26.92
N GLY A 466 10.84 5.50 -26.10
CA GLY A 466 9.39 5.44 -26.28
C GLY A 466 8.73 4.12 -25.86
N LYS A 467 9.47 3.10 -25.43
CA LYS A 467 8.91 1.79 -25.04
C LYS A 467 8.96 1.58 -23.52
N PRO A 468 7.90 1.06 -22.88
CA PRO A 468 7.95 0.66 -21.48
C PRO A 468 9.01 -0.42 -21.26
N VAL A 469 9.84 -0.24 -20.21
CA VAL A 469 10.89 -1.19 -19.80
C VAL A 469 10.75 -1.64 -18.35
N LEU A 470 10.03 -0.87 -17.51
CA LEU A 470 9.78 -1.22 -16.12
C LEU A 470 8.45 -0.61 -15.66
N VAL A 471 7.63 -1.39 -15.00
CA VAL A 471 6.43 -0.95 -14.29
C VAL A 471 6.61 -1.30 -12.82
N ILE A 472 6.47 -0.33 -11.92
CA ILE A 472 6.88 -0.48 -10.54
C ILE A 472 6.05 0.40 -9.59
N GLY A 473 5.89 -0.07 -8.37
CA GLY A 473 5.41 0.70 -7.24
C GLY A 473 5.57 -0.08 -5.94
N SER A 474 5.21 0.55 -4.85
CA SER A 474 5.39 -0.03 -3.51
C SER A 474 4.33 0.49 -2.55
N PRO A 475 3.84 -0.31 -1.58
CA PRO A 475 3.38 0.19 -0.30
C PRO A 475 4.55 0.77 0.52
N GLY A 476 4.24 1.45 1.64
CA GLY A 476 5.28 1.90 2.57
C GLY A 476 5.14 3.32 3.09
N GLY A 477 4.01 4.00 2.84
CA GLY A 477 3.80 5.38 3.29
C GLY A 477 4.91 6.32 2.80
N PRO A 478 5.51 7.14 3.66
CA PRO A 478 6.55 8.10 3.27
C PRO A 478 7.80 7.48 2.63
N ARG A 479 8.03 6.19 2.82
CA ARG A 479 9.20 5.48 2.27
C ARG A 479 9.04 5.09 0.80
N ILE A 480 7.81 5.17 0.25
CA ILE A 480 7.48 4.67 -1.10
C ILE A 480 8.41 5.27 -2.16
N ALA A 481 8.54 6.59 -2.22
CA ALA A 481 9.38 7.26 -3.23
C ALA A 481 10.85 6.83 -3.14
N SER A 482 11.43 6.79 -1.94
CA SER A 482 12.80 6.34 -1.70
C SER A 482 13.00 4.86 -2.07
N THR A 483 12.05 4.00 -1.69
CA THR A 483 12.08 2.57 -2.01
C THR A 483 12.03 2.33 -3.52
N VAL A 484 11.10 2.99 -4.21
CA VAL A 484 10.99 2.90 -5.68
C VAL A 484 12.24 3.43 -6.36
N ALA A 485 12.80 4.56 -5.88
CA ALA A 485 14.06 5.11 -6.41
C ALA A 485 15.23 4.13 -6.26
N GLN A 486 15.40 3.49 -5.08
CA GLN A 486 16.45 2.51 -4.84
C GLN A 486 16.39 1.33 -5.82
N VAL A 487 15.17 0.80 -6.07
CA VAL A 487 15.01 -0.32 -7.02
C VAL A 487 15.22 0.14 -8.46
N ILE A 488 14.68 1.30 -8.86
CA ILE A 488 14.89 1.86 -10.21
C ILE A 488 16.40 2.04 -10.49
N LEU A 489 17.13 2.66 -9.56
CA LEU A 489 18.58 2.87 -9.71
C LEU A 489 19.36 1.55 -9.78
N ALA A 490 18.99 0.56 -8.96
CA ALA A 490 19.62 -0.76 -9.00
C ALA A 490 19.43 -1.46 -10.35
N VAL A 491 18.26 -1.33 -10.96
CA VAL A 491 17.93 -1.96 -12.25
C VAL A 491 18.49 -1.17 -13.44
N LEU A 492 18.24 0.16 -13.50
CA LEU A 492 18.56 0.97 -14.70
C LEU A 492 20.06 1.22 -14.89
N ASP A 493 20.79 1.29 -13.79
CA ASP A 493 22.25 1.42 -13.84
C ASP A 493 22.95 0.08 -14.17
N GLY A 494 22.18 -0.97 -14.50
CA GLY A 494 22.67 -2.25 -14.96
C GLY A 494 23.34 -3.11 -13.90
N ARG A 495 23.00 -2.86 -12.62
CA ARG A 495 23.71 -3.47 -11.50
C ARG A 495 23.09 -4.78 -11.04
N LEU A 496 21.75 -4.86 -11.01
CA LEU A 496 21.02 -6.01 -10.47
C LEU A 496 19.88 -6.43 -11.40
N ARG A 497 19.57 -7.71 -11.39
CA ARG A 497 18.30 -8.23 -11.93
C ARG A 497 17.16 -7.69 -11.07
N LEU A 498 15.94 -7.66 -11.62
CA LEU A 498 14.78 -7.10 -10.92
C LEU A 498 14.53 -7.76 -9.55
N ASP A 499 14.61 -9.08 -9.46
CA ASP A 499 14.41 -9.81 -8.20
C ASP A 499 15.52 -9.55 -7.19
N GLU A 500 16.76 -9.41 -7.64
CA GLU A 500 17.92 -9.04 -6.81
C GLU A 500 17.79 -7.60 -6.30
N ALA A 501 17.38 -6.66 -7.16
CA ALA A 501 17.15 -5.27 -6.81
C ALA A 501 16.03 -5.13 -5.75
N ILE A 502 14.96 -5.91 -5.88
CA ILE A 502 13.86 -5.94 -4.91
C ILE A 502 14.29 -6.54 -3.57
N LYS A 503 15.13 -7.59 -3.58
CA LYS A 503 15.66 -8.23 -2.37
C LYS A 503 16.78 -7.45 -1.69
N ALA A 504 17.43 -6.51 -2.38
CA ALA A 504 18.56 -5.76 -1.84
C ALA A 504 18.23 -5.08 -0.51
N PRO A 505 19.19 -4.94 0.40
CA PRO A 505 18.98 -4.25 1.67
C PRO A 505 18.61 -2.79 1.43
N ARG A 506 17.63 -2.31 2.21
CA ARG A 506 17.04 -0.98 2.08
C ARG A 506 17.43 -0.06 3.22
N PHE A 507 17.29 1.22 2.95
CA PHE A 507 17.50 2.28 3.92
C PHE A 507 16.50 3.41 3.71
N PHE A 508 16.27 4.20 4.76
CA PHE A 508 15.40 5.36 4.73
C PHE A 508 15.91 6.45 5.69
N PRO A 509 16.11 7.67 5.20
CA PRO A 509 16.57 8.79 6.04
C PRO A 509 15.41 9.38 6.83
N LEU A 510 15.59 9.45 8.14
CA LEU A 510 14.68 10.09 9.07
C LEU A 510 15.44 11.13 9.89
N ASN A 511 15.40 12.39 9.49
CA ASN A 511 16.26 13.46 10.03
C ASN A 511 17.75 13.09 9.92
N SER A 512 18.49 13.08 11.05
CA SER A 512 19.88 12.62 11.13
C SER A 512 20.02 11.10 11.34
N THR A 513 18.91 10.39 11.54
CA THR A 513 18.90 8.94 11.66
C THR A 513 18.71 8.30 10.30
N LEU A 514 19.50 7.28 10.00
CA LEU A 514 19.30 6.41 8.85
C LEU A 514 18.78 5.07 9.33
N MET A 515 17.51 4.79 9.02
CA MET A 515 16.91 3.47 9.23
C MET A 515 17.48 2.52 8.18
N VAL A 516 17.99 1.36 8.57
CA VAL A 516 18.72 0.45 7.67
C VAL A 516 18.37 -1.00 7.98
N GLU A 517 18.22 -1.84 6.97
CA GLU A 517 18.12 -3.28 7.18
C GLU A 517 19.45 -3.88 7.63
N THR A 518 19.40 -4.87 8.54
CA THR A 518 20.58 -5.52 9.14
C THR A 518 21.48 -6.23 8.13
N ARG A 519 21.00 -6.44 6.89
CA ARG A 519 21.79 -7.03 5.78
C ARG A 519 22.70 -6.02 5.06
N MET A 520 22.68 -4.74 5.47
CA MET A 520 23.61 -3.75 4.92
C MET A 520 25.04 -4.13 5.27
N PRO A 521 26.00 -4.07 4.32
CA PRO A 521 27.38 -4.43 4.59
C PRO A 521 27.99 -3.62 5.74
N GLN A 522 28.70 -4.28 6.67
CA GLN A 522 29.29 -3.60 7.83
C GLN A 522 30.25 -2.44 7.45
N PRO A 523 31.12 -2.55 6.40
CA PRO A 523 31.93 -1.41 5.98
C PRO A 523 31.10 -0.20 5.53
N THR A 524 29.88 -0.43 5.03
CA THR A 524 28.95 0.65 4.65
C THR A 524 28.41 1.33 5.90
N LEU A 525 27.99 0.56 6.91
CA LEU A 525 27.51 1.09 8.18
C LEU A 525 28.59 1.94 8.87
N ASP A 526 29.79 1.41 9.00
CA ASP A 526 30.95 2.11 9.60
C ASP A 526 31.29 3.42 8.84
N GLY A 527 31.18 3.39 7.52
CA GLY A 527 31.37 4.56 6.67
C GLY A 527 30.29 5.62 6.84
N LEU A 528 29.02 5.21 6.98
CA LEU A 528 27.90 6.11 7.19
C LEU A 528 27.96 6.81 8.54
N GLU A 529 28.37 6.11 9.61
CA GLU A 529 28.59 6.73 10.92
C GLU A 529 29.69 7.79 10.88
N LYS A 530 30.81 7.52 10.15
CA LYS A 530 31.88 8.50 9.92
C LYS A 530 31.40 9.73 9.14
N LEU A 531 30.39 9.57 8.27
CA LEU A 531 29.74 10.66 7.53
C LEU A 531 28.70 11.42 8.38
N GLY A 532 28.48 11.01 9.64
CA GLY A 532 27.62 11.71 10.61
C GLY A 532 26.18 11.17 10.69
N TRP A 533 25.88 10.01 10.11
CA TRP A 533 24.58 9.38 10.28
C TRP A 533 24.50 8.63 11.61
N LYS A 534 23.38 8.80 12.30
CA LYS A 534 22.98 7.90 13.36
C LYS A 534 22.29 6.69 12.71
N ILE A 535 22.85 5.51 12.90
CA ILE A 535 22.30 4.29 12.30
C ILE A 535 21.28 3.64 13.25
N GLU A 536 20.13 3.26 12.70
CA GLU A 536 19.13 2.44 13.39
C GLU A 536 18.80 1.21 12.54
N LEU A 537 19.13 0.02 13.08
CA LEU A 537 18.93 -1.26 12.40
C LEU A 537 17.48 -1.72 12.58
N ASN A 538 16.81 -2.07 11.47
CA ASN A 538 15.39 -2.43 11.47
C ASN A 538 15.14 -3.74 10.71
N GLY A 539 15.41 -4.86 11.38
CA GLY A 539 15.19 -6.20 10.85
C GLY A 539 16.01 -6.54 9.60
N SER A 540 15.96 -7.78 9.16
CA SER A 540 16.68 -8.24 7.96
C SER A 540 15.87 -8.03 6.68
N ILE A 541 14.59 -8.39 6.70
CA ILE A 541 13.59 -8.19 5.63
C ILE A 541 12.35 -7.65 6.34
N ASN A 542 12.21 -6.34 6.38
CA ASN A 542 11.21 -5.68 7.22
C ASN A 542 10.20 -4.90 6.38
N ASN A 543 8.91 -5.13 6.63
CA ASN A 543 7.79 -4.45 5.96
C ASN A 543 7.79 -2.92 6.14
N TYR A 544 8.55 -2.41 7.12
CA TYR A 544 8.81 -0.98 7.29
C TYR A 544 9.29 -0.32 6.00
N PHE A 545 10.15 -1.00 5.22
CA PHE A 545 10.73 -0.48 3.99
C PHE A 545 9.85 -0.68 2.75
N GLY A 546 8.57 -1.00 2.93
CA GLY A 546 7.61 -1.18 1.85
C GLY A 546 7.51 -2.62 1.35
N GLY A 547 7.13 -2.78 0.09
CA GLY A 547 6.87 -4.07 -0.54
C GLY A 547 6.71 -3.91 -2.06
N VAL A 548 7.82 -3.83 -2.79
CA VAL A 548 7.82 -3.53 -4.23
C VAL A 548 7.16 -4.65 -5.04
N HIS A 549 6.24 -4.28 -5.92
CA HIS A 549 5.72 -5.14 -6.97
C HIS A 549 6.11 -4.51 -8.31
N ALA A 550 6.77 -5.27 -9.17
CA ALA A 550 7.29 -4.72 -10.41
C ALA A 550 7.32 -5.77 -11.53
N VAL A 551 7.28 -5.27 -12.77
CA VAL A 551 7.51 -6.06 -13.98
C VAL A 551 8.52 -5.32 -14.84
N GLN A 552 9.63 -5.97 -15.17
CA GLN A 552 10.58 -5.55 -16.18
C GLN A 552 10.20 -6.14 -17.51
N ILE A 553 10.27 -5.34 -18.56
CA ILE A 553 9.93 -5.71 -19.93
C ILE A 553 11.21 -5.67 -20.75
N ASP A 554 11.58 -6.79 -21.36
CA ASP A 554 12.70 -6.83 -22.29
C ASP A 554 12.30 -6.13 -23.61
N PRO A 555 12.97 -5.04 -24.01
CA PRO A 555 12.56 -4.25 -25.17
C PRO A 555 12.78 -4.96 -26.52
N GLN A 556 13.57 -6.04 -26.56
CA GLN A 556 13.90 -6.79 -27.76
C GLN A 556 13.00 -8.02 -27.93
N THR A 557 12.82 -8.79 -26.84
CA THR A 557 12.09 -10.06 -26.86
C THR A 557 10.65 -9.94 -26.38
N HIS A 558 10.28 -8.80 -25.80
CA HIS A 558 9.01 -8.52 -25.12
C HIS A 558 8.70 -9.48 -23.96
N ARG A 559 9.69 -10.24 -23.48
CA ARG A 559 9.52 -11.08 -22.29
C ARG A 559 9.32 -10.23 -21.04
N LEU A 560 8.43 -10.70 -20.18
CA LEU A 560 8.07 -10.08 -18.94
C LEU A 560 8.76 -10.81 -17.79
N PHE A 561 9.40 -10.06 -16.90
CA PHE A 561 10.01 -10.56 -15.68
C PHE A 561 9.35 -9.87 -14.49
N GLY A 562 8.43 -10.57 -13.83
CA GLY A 562 7.74 -10.09 -12.64
C GLY A 562 8.49 -10.46 -11.38
N ALA A 563 8.50 -9.56 -10.40
CA ALA A 563 9.02 -9.85 -9.07
C ALA A 563 8.15 -9.18 -7.99
N ALA A 564 7.94 -9.91 -6.89
CA ALA A 564 7.21 -9.46 -5.71
C ALA A 564 8.13 -9.48 -4.49
N ASP A 565 7.98 -8.47 -3.65
CA ASP A 565 8.85 -8.24 -2.51
C ASP A 565 8.66 -9.27 -1.39
N PRO A 566 9.74 -9.88 -0.89
CA PRO A 566 9.66 -10.82 0.23
C PRO A 566 9.23 -10.17 1.55
N ARG A 567 9.19 -8.83 1.62
CA ARG A 567 8.67 -8.07 2.77
C ARG A 567 7.13 -8.14 2.86
N ARG A 568 6.47 -8.67 1.83
CA ARG A 568 5.02 -8.93 1.73
C ARG A 568 4.79 -10.37 1.26
N ASP A 569 3.52 -10.79 1.21
CA ASP A 569 3.11 -12.12 0.74
C ASP A 569 2.85 -12.15 -0.78
N GLY A 570 3.46 -11.24 -1.52
CA GLY A 570 3.20 -11.04 -2.93
C GLY A 570 3.71 -12.17 -3.83
N ALA A 571 3.09 -12.31 -5.00
CA ALA A 571 3.53 -13.23 -6.03
C ALA A 571 3.33 -12.66 -7.44
N PRO A 572 4.31 -12.83 -8.34
CA PRO A 572 4.12 -12.64 -9.78
C PRO A 572 3.49 -13.89 -10.39
N VAL A 573 2.48 -13.70 -11.22
CA VAL A 573 1.85 -14.76 -12.02
C VAL A 573 1.74 -14.30 -13.46
N GLY A 574 2.12 -15.15 -14.43
CA GLY A 574 2.08 -14.80 -15.86
C GLY A 574 1.97 -16.02 -16.76
N TYR A 575 1.88 -15.79 -18.09
CA TYR A 575 1.87 -16.85 -19.10
C TYR A 575 2.42 -16.38 -20.46
#